data_674f3bd4fb0c04de14b8c8e9780d23f4
#
_entry.id   674f3bd4fb0c04de14b8c8e9780d23f4
#
_cell.length_a   1.000
_cell.length_b   1.000
_cell.length_c   1.000
_cell.angle_alpha   90.00
_cell.angle_beta   90.00
_cell.angle_gamma   90.00
#
_symmetry.space_group_name_H-M   'P 1'
#
loop_
_entity.id
_entity.type
_entity.pdbx_description
1 polymer ?
#
loop_
_entity_poly.entity_id
_entity_poly.type
_entity_poly.pdbx_seq_one_letter_code
_entity_poly.pdbx_strand_id
1 'polypeptide(L)'
;MSKLNFRKQFKKRWRRWRRTLWMAGAIIAITILAYRGLTISTAVERLLTTNFGEAASVMGPVQQGTRNEQEIETLVNQLKTERTKLIRVILQTEYICGVETEQLGRMDIPQLKVLLVQHPEWEAEVTSTDMLQLKQRVDDLSPICKQQAYISIDAAGNLNLYEGKPAEENVIRTFFQLDVGTLESSLPDGVLEQLQEGIRVQDKDEYDSVISTFSDFAVDEKHRLLRNGG
;
A
#
# COMPACT_ATOMS: atom_id res chain seq x y z
N MET A 1 -47.22 33.07 44.53
CA MET A 1 -46.87 31.88 43.68
C MET A 1 -45.97 32.32 42.54
N SER A 2 -44.68 32.62 42.77
CA SER A 2 -43.76 33.03 41.65
C SER A 2 -42.31 32.68 41.83
N LYS A 3 -41.94 31.77 42.75
CA LYS A 3 -40.54 31.38 43.00
C LYS A 3 -40.07 30.09 42.26
N LEU A 4 -40.93 29.37 41.58
CA LEU A 4 -40.59 28.08 40.95
C LEU A 4 -40.14 28.18 39.51
N ASN A 5 -40.37 29.28 38.80
CA ASN A 5 -39.99 29.41 37.39
C ASN A 5 -38.53 29.93 37.18
N PHE A 6 -37.94 30.55 38.18
CA PHE A 6 -36.56 31.10 38.06
C PHE A 6 -35.47 30.01 38.07
N ARG A 7 -35.69 28.91 38.81
CA ARG A 7 -34.71 27.80 38.90
C ARG A 7 -34.60 26.98 37.63
N LYS A 8 -35.69 26.87 36.82
CA LYS A 8 -35.64 26.11 35.54
C LYS A 8 -34.91 26.87 34.42
N GLN A 9 -34.99 28.20 34.41
CA GLN A 9 -34.30 29.02 33.42
C GLN A 9 -32.78 29.11 33.70
N PHE A 10 -32.37 29.12 34.97
CA PHE A 10 -30.95 29.13 35.35
C PHE A 10 -30.21 27.85 34.98
N LYS A 11 -30.85 26.65 35.10
CA LYS A 11 -30.26 25.36 34.71
C LYS A 11 -30.02 25.25 33.20
N LYS A 12 -30.86 25.87 32.35
CA LYS A 12 -30.72 25.82 30.90
C LYS A 12 -29.59 26.74 30.37
N ARG A 13 -29.41 27.91 31.01
CA ARG A 13 -28.30 28.84 30.72
C ARG A 13 -26.95 28.29 31.22
N TRP A 14 -26.91 27.64 32.39
CA TRP A 14 -25.69 27.06 32.95
C TRP A 14 -25.17 25.89 32.11
N ARG A 15 -26.03 25.05 31.48
CA ARG A 15 -25.61 23.97 30.56
C ARG A 15 -24.96 24.51 29.29
N ARG A 16 -25.41 25.65 28.79
CA ARG A 16 -24.79 26.29 27.61
C ARG A 16 -23.45 26.94 28.00
N TRP A 17 -23.37 27.55 29.15
CA TRP A 17 -22.14 28.19 29.66
C TRP A 17 -21.06 27.16 30.02
N ARG A 18 -21.41 26.02 30.55
CA ARG A 18 -20.46 24.92 30.76
C ARG A 18 -19.87 24.41 29.47
N ARG A 19 -20.62 24.29 28.38
CA ARG A 19 -20.09 23.86 27.07
C ARG A 19 -19.13 24.88 26.48
N THR A 20 -19.41 26.18 26.57
CA THR A 20 -18.51 27.25 26.11
C THR A 20 -17.25 27.36 26.97
N LEU A 21 -17.36 27.16 28.29
CA LEU A 21 -16.19 27.09 29.19
C LEU A 21 -15.31 25.89 28.93
N TRP A 22 -15.88 24.71 28.62
CA TRP A 22 -15.11 23.51 28.24
C TRP A 22 -14.43 23.69 26.89
N MET A 23 -15.06 24.33 25.93
CA MET A 23 -14.45 24.62 24.63
C MET A 23 -13.32 25.67 24.76
N ALA A 24 -13.51 26.72 25.57
CA ALA A 24 -12.45 27.66 25.83
C ALA A 24 -11.26 27.04 26.58
N GLY A 25 -11.52 26.16 27.55
CA GLY A 25 -10.49 25.39 28.25
C GLY A 25 -9.70 24.44 27.33
N ALA A 26 -10.39 23.78 26.40
CA ALA A 26 -9.75 22.92 25.41
C ALA A 26 -8.82 23.71 24.45
N ILE A 27 -9.26 24.88 24.00
CA ILE A 27 -8.43 25.74 23.13
C ILE A 27 -7.18 26.22 23.87
N ILE A 28 -7.31 26.63 25.15
CA ILE A 28 -6.15 27.04 25.95
C ILE A 28 -5.21 25.85 26.21
N ALA A 29 -5.73 24.67 26.46
CA ALA A 29 -4.90 23.48 26.61
C ALA A 29 -4.14 23.11 25.32
N ILE A 30 -4.79 23.21 24.15
CA ILE A 30 -4.16 22.97 22.85
C ILE A 30 -3.08 24.02 22.55
N THR A 31 -3.32 25.30 22.86
CA THR A 31 -2.30 26.34 22.65
C THR A 31 -1.12 26.18 23.59
N ILE A 32 -1.33 25.77 24.85
CA ILE A 32 -0.24 25.46 25.79
C ILE A 32 0.53 24.21 25.33
N LEU A 33 -0.14 23.17 24.83
CA LEU A 33 0.51 21.99 24.27
C LEU A 33 1.32 22.32 23.01
N ALA A 34 0.79 23.16 22.12
CA ALA A 34 1.49 23.64 20.93
C ALA A 34 2.71 24.50 21.30
N TYR A 35 2.61 25.32 22.32
CA TYR A 35 3.73 26.15 22.81
C TYR A 35 4.82 25.32 23.50
N ARG A 36 4.45 24.23 24.20
CA ARG A 36 5.41 23.30 24.81
C ARG A 36 5.90 22.24 23.81
N GLY A 37 5.14 21.91 22.76
CA GLY A 37 5.51 20.97 21.72
C GLY A 37 6.72 21.42 20.88
N LEU A 38 6.99 22.74 20.82
CA LEU A 38 8.17 23.27 20.15
C LEU A 38 9.49 23.03 20.92
N THR A 39 9.41 22.63 22.20
CA THR A 39 10.61 22.32 23.02
C THR A 39 10.86 20.81 23.19
N ILE A 40 9.93 19.95 22.75
CA ILE A 40 10.05 18.47 22.85
C ILE A 40 10.94 17.91 21.72
N SER A 41 11.04 18.61 20.60
CA SER A 41 11.83 18.19 19.44
C SER A 41 13.30 17.90 19.80
N THR A 42 13.93 18.71 20.66
CA THR A 42 15.34 18.53 21.05
C THR A 42 15.57 17.45 22.11
N ALA A 43 14.55 17.09 22.89
CA ALA A 43 14.65 16.03 23.89
C ALA A 43 14.45 14.63 23.28
N VAL A 44 13.57 14.52 22.28
CA VAL A 44 13.37 13.27 21.53
C VAL A 44 14.58 12.94 20.66
N GLU A 45 15.20 13.96 20.06
CA GLU A 45 16.42 13.75 19.26
C GLU A 45 17.62 13.25 20.12
N ARG A 46 17.75 13.71 21.37
CA ARG A 46 18.76 13.23 22.31
C ARG A 46 18.49 11.80 22.82
N LEU A 47 17.22 11.39 22.97
CA LEU A 47 16.89 10.03 23.40
C LEU A 47 17.05 8.99 22.27
N LEU A 48 16.91 9.40 21.01
CA LEU A 48 17.15 8.56 19.84
C LEU A 48 18.65 8.36 19.56
N THR A 49 19.51 9.26 19.99
CA THR A 49 20.96 9.17 19.75
C THR A 49 21.75 8.44 20.85
N THR A 50 21.18 8.21 22.04
CA THR A 50 21.94 7.65 23.18
C THR A 50 21.67 6.18 23.51
N ASN A 51 20.67 5.50 22.89
CA ASN A 51 20.32 4.13 23.29
C ASN A 51 20.27 3.07 22.16
N PHE A 52 20.86 3.32 20.98
CA PHE A 52 20.90 2.32 19.92
C PHE A 52 22.31 1.81 19.59
N GLY A 53 23.22 1.82 20.56
CA GLY A 53 24.62 1.43 20.35
C GLY A 53 24.94 -0.06 20.48
N GLU A 54 24.06 -0.95 20.95
CA GLU A 54 24.50 -2.30 21.30
C GLU A 54 23.56 -3.48 21.00
N ALA A 55 22.44 -3.27 20.29
CA ALA A 55 21.53 -4.35 19.91
C ALA A 55 21.37 -4.56 18.40
N ALA A 56 22.18 -3.96 17.56
CA ALA A 56 22.02 -3.95 16.09
C ALA A 56 22.98 -4.90 15.36
N SER A 57 23.22 -6.11 15.87
CA SER A 57 24.10 -7.06 15.17
C SER A 57 23.41 -8.32 14.62
N VAL A 58 22.07 -8.39 14.55
CA VAL A 58 21.37 -9.58 14.02
C VAL A 58 20.32 -9.28 12.94
N MET A 59 19.97 -8.01 12.69
CA MET A 59 19.18 -7.68 11.51
C MET A 59 20.08 -6.91 10.54
N GLY A 60 20.35 -7.53 9.37
CA GLY A 60 21.03 -6.84 8.27
C GLY A 60 20.34 -5.52 7.97
N PRO A 61 21.09 -4.48 7.55
CA PRO A 61 20.53 -3.19 7.30
C PRO A 61 19.46 -3.33 6.22
N VAL A 62 18.21 -3.01 6.57
CA VAL A 62 17.24 -2.57 5.57
C VAL A 62 17.87 -1.28 5.00
N GLN A 63 18.51 -1.41 3.85
CA GLN A 63 18.99 -0.28 3.09
C GLN A 63 17.76 0.52 2.65
N GLN A 64 17.33 1.45 3.50
CA GLN A 64 16.56 2.59 3.05
C GLN A 64 17.48 3.33 2.08
N GLY A 65 17.23 3.11 0.78
CA GLY A 65 18.06 3.66 -0.29
C GLY A 65 17.98 5.17 -0.31
N THR A 66 18.92 5.80 0.39
CA THR A 66 19.28 7.18 0.08
C THR A 66 19.99 7.14 -1.25
N ARG A 67 19.27 7.45 -2.34
CA ARG A 67 19.89 7.59 -3.66
C ARG A 67 21.00 8.60 -3.56
N ASN A 68 22.23 8.17 -3.83
CA ASN A 68 23.41 8.99 -3.69
C ASN A 68 23.39 10.09 -4.78
N GLU A 69 23.79 11.32 -4.43
CA GLU A 69 23.87 12.46 -5.37
C GLU A 69 24.64 12.10 -6.65
N GLN A 70 25.65 11.23 -6.52
CA GLN A 70 26.44 10.68 -7.65
C GLN A 70 25.60 9.83 -8.62
N GLU A 71 24.65 9.06 -8.13
CA GLU A 71 23.73 8.28 -8.98
C GLU A 71 22.80 9.19 -9.77
N ILE A 72 22.26 10.23 -9.12
CA ILE A 72 21.42 11.21 -9.78
C ILE A 72 22.19 11.96 -10.87
N GLU A 73 23.44 12.36 -10.60
CA GLU A 73 24.28 13.00 -11.60
C GLU A 73 24.60 12.05 -12.79
N THR A 74 24.83 10.79 -12.51
CA THR A 74 25.09 9.80 -13.55
C THR A 74 23.87 9.63 -14.47
N LEU A 75 22.66 9.53 -13.89
CA LEU A 75 21.40 9.46 -14.65
C LEU A 75 21.16 10.72 -15.49
N VAL A 76 21.39 11.88 -14.92
CA VAL A 76 21.26 13.19 -15.62
C VAL A 76 22.24 13.30 -16.78
N ASN A 77 23.48 12.82 -16.60
CA ASN A 77 24.48 12.81 -17.66
C ASN A 77 24.14 11.85 -18.80
N GLN A 78 23.47 10.72 -18.50
CA GLN A 78 23.01 9.76 -19.52
C GLN A 78 21.89 10.35 -20.40
N LEU A 79 21.05 11.23 -19.84
CA LEU A 79 19.96 11.89 -20.56
C LEU A 79 20.45 12.82 -21.69
N LYS A 80 21.77 13.10 -21.80
CA LYS A 80 22.45 13.89 -22.87
C LYS A 80 21.65 15.11 -23.37
N THR A 81 20.91 15.73 -22.49
CA THR A 81 19.93 16.74 -22.84
C THR A 81 20.58 18.12 -22.76
N GLU A 82 20.38 18.93 -23.77
CA GLU A 82 20.66 20.35 -23.67
C GLU A 82 19.85 20.93 -22.49
N ARG A 83 20.44 21.85 -21.72
CA ARG A 83 19.86 22.37 -20.45
C ARG A 83 18.43 22.90 -20.54
N THR A 84 17.93 23.13 -21.74
CA THR A 84 16.58 23.66 -22.05
C THR A 84 15.58 22.60 -22.49
N LYS A 85 15.99 21.33 -22.63
CA LYS A 85 15.11 20.30 -23.11
C LYS A 85 14.37 19.62 -21.97
N LEU A 86 13.05 19.53 -22.11
CA LEU A 86 12.18 18.84 -21.15
C LEU A 86 12.26 17.32 -21.35
N ILE A 87 12.44 16.62 -20.25
CA ILE A 87 12.49 15.15 -20.17
C ILE A 87 11.09 14.65 -19.87
N ARG A 88 10.62 13.67 -20.63
CA ARG A 88 9.38 12.96 -20.34
C ARG A 88 9.62 11.96 -19.24
N VAL A 89 8.83 12.03 -18.18
CA VAL A 89 8.93 11.16 -17.00
C VAL A 89 7.68 10.30 -16.92
N ILE A 90 7.91 8.99 -16.86
CA ILE A 90 6.87 7.96 -16.73
C ILE A 90 7.14 7.21 -15.43
N LEU A 91 6.10 7.07 -14.60
CA LEU A 91 6.13 6.22 -13.41
C LEU A 91 5.41 4.91 -13.71
N GLN A 92 6.09 3.81 -13.47
CA GLN A 92 5.56 2.47 -13.54
C GLN A 92 5.45 1.92 -12.12
N THR A 93 4.23 1.68 -11.65
CA THR A 93 3.98 1.10 -10.32
C THR A 93 3.60 -0.36 -10.48
N GLU A 94 4.42 -1.23 -9.91
CA GLU A 94 4.20 -2.68 -9.88
C GLU A 94 3.44 -3.05 -8.60
N TYR A 95 2.18 -3.45 -8.76
CA TYR A 95 1.30 -3.96 -7.71
C TYR A 95 1.26 -5.50 -7.73
N ILE A 96 0.69 -6.10 -6.69
CA ILE A 96 0.46 -7.56 -6.62
C ILE A 96 -0.36 -8.06 -7.83
N CYS A 97 -1.35 -7.28 -8.26
CA CYS A 97 -2.28 -7.63 -9.33
C CYS A 97 -1.86 -7.12 -10.72
N GLY A 98 -0.73 -6.45 -10.86
CA GLY A 98 -0.28 -5.99 -12.17
C GLY A 98 0.49 -4.68 -12.11
N VAL A 99 0.71 -4.09 -13.28
CA VAL A 99 1.54 -2.90 -13.44
C VAL A 99 0.67 -1.76 -13.96
N GLU A 100 0.70 -0.63 -13.24
CA GLU A 100 0.08 0.62 -13.70
C GLU A 100 1.16 1.58 -14.19
N THR A 101 0.85 2.32 -15.25
CA THR A 101 1.76 3.29 -15.85
C THR A 101 1.13 4.67 -15.85
N GLU A 102 1.81 5.62 -15.22
CA GLU A 102 1.38 7.01 -15.13
C GLU A 102 2.40 7.94 -15.82
N GLN A 103 1.93 8.91 -16.58
CA GLN A 103 2.77 9.96 -17.14
C GLN A 103 2.85 11.13 -16.16
N LEU A 104 3.99 11.30 -15.49
CA LEU A 104 4.23 12.41 -14.58
C LEU A 104 4.42 13.75 -15.32
N GLY A 105 4.57 13.68 -16.65
CA GLY A 105 4.69 14.85 -17.50
C GLY A 105 6.08 15.08 -18.04
N ARG A 106 6.38 16.36 -18.38
CA ARG A 106 7.69 16.79 -18.85
C ARG A 106 8.32 17.70 -17.83
N MET A 107 9.56 17.42 -17.47
CA MET A 107 10.31 18.11 -16.42
C MET A 107 11.67 18.55 -16.94
N ASP A 108 12.16 19.67 -16.41
CA ASP A 108 13.57 20.07 -16.58
C ASP A 108 14.49 19.32 -15.59
N ILE A 109 15.81 19.43 -15.79
CA ILE A 109 16.79 18.77 -14.95
C ILE A 109 16.66 19.12 -13.46
N PRO A 110 16.47 20.41 -13.08
CA PRO A 110 16.25 20.77 -11.67
C PRO A 110 15.04 20.10 -11.03
N GLN A 111 13.91 20.10 -11.72
CA GLN A 111 12.67 19.45 -11.26
C GLN A 111 12.85 17.93 -11.12
N LEU A 112 13.53 17.33 -12.09
CA LEU A 112 13.84 15.90 -12.06
C LEU A 112 14.73 15.53 -10.86
N LYS A 113 15.77 16.32 -10.58
CA LYS A 113 16.65 16.11 -9.40
C LYS A 113 15.85 16.16 -8.10
N VAL A 114 14.94 17.12 -7.96
CA VAL A 114 14.08 17.24 -6.78
C VAL A 114 13.18 16.00 -6.63
N LEU A 115 12.57 15.55 -7.73
CA LEU A 115 11.72 14.34 -7.72
C LEU A 115 12.50 13.10 -7.29
N LEU A 116 13.69 12.88 -7.84
CA LEU A 116 14.55 11.75 -7.50
C LEU A 116 15.06 11.75 -6.05
N VAL A 117 15.28 12.94 -5.48
CA VAL A 117 15.65 13.09 -4.07
C VAL A 117 14.45 12.84 -3.15
N GLN A 118 13.25 13.23 -3.56
CA GLN A 118 12.03 13.01 -2.79
C GLN A 118 11.59 11.54 -2.77
N HIS A 119 11.95 10.78 -3.82
CA HIS A 119 11.59 9.38 -4.00
C HIS A 119 12.84 8.49 -4.19
N PRO A 120 13.66 8.33 -3.15
CA PRO A 120 14.87 7.51 -3.23
C PRO A 120 14.57 6.02 -3.46
N GLU A 121 13.37 5.57 -3.08
CA GLU A 121 12.90 4.20 -3.24
C GLU A 121 12.52 3.84 -4.69
N TRP A 122 12.34 4.81 -5.59
CA TRP A 122 12.00 4.56 -6.97
C TRP A 122 13.26 4.17 -7.76
N GLU A 123 13.19 3.13 -8.53
CA GLU A 123 14.25 2.77 -9.49
C GLU A 123 14.12 3.68 -10.73
N ALA A 124 15.23 4.26 -11.19
CA ALA A 124 15.23 5.14 -12.36
C ALA A 124 16.03 4.53 -13.49
N GLU A 125 15.43 4.44 -14.67
CA GLU A 125 16.02 3.90 -15.88
C GLU A 125 15.87 4.88 -17.05
N VAL A 126 17.01 5.21 -17.69
CA VAL A 126 17.00 6.07 -18.87
C VAL A 126 16.64 5.22 -20.09
N THR A 127 15.43 5.38 -20.60
CA THR A 127 14.94 4.63 -21.77
C THR A 127 15.37 5.29 -23.08
N SER A 128 15.48 6.62 -23.13
CA SER A 128 16.00 7.37 -24.26
C SER A 128 16.59 8.70 -23.79
N THR A 129 17.22 9.46 -24.71
CA THR A 129 17.86 10.74 -24.40
C THR A 129 16.92 11.80 -23.83
N ASP A 130 15.61 11.62 -23.99
CA ASP A 130 14.56 12.55 -23.54
C ASP A 130 13.46 11.87 -22.71
N MET A 131 13.67 10.60 -22.30
CA MET A 131 12.68 9.84 -21.55
C MET A 131 13.31 9.09 -20.38
N LEU A 132 12.77 9.32 -19.18
CA LEU A 132 13.11 8.62 -17.96
C LEU A 132 11.91 7.79 -17.51
N GLN A 133 12.15 6.52 -17.24
CA GLN A 133 11.19 5.62 -16.62
C GLN A 133 11.56 5.46 -15.14
N LEU A 134 10.60 5.72 -14.27
CA LEU A 134 10.68 5.47 -12.85
C LEU A 134 9.87 4.20 -12.54
N LYS A 135 10.40 3.33 -11.70
CA LYS A 135 9.73 2.10 -11.27
C LYS A 135 9.57 2.13 -9.76
N GLN A 136 8.36 1.84 -9.32
CA GLN A 136 8.00 1.70 -7.91
C GLN A 136 7.36 0.33 -7.71
N ARG A 137 7.73 -0.37 -6.62
CA ARG A 137 7.05 -1.61 -6.22
C ARG A 137 6.21 -1.33 -4.99
N VAL A 138 4.92 -1.69 -5.08
CA VAL A 138 3.95 -1.56 -4.00
C VAL A 138 3.40 -2.94 -3.67
N ASP A 139 3.71 -3.44 -2.47
CA ASP A 139 3.22 -4.73 -1.98
C ASP A 139 1.76 -4.61 -1.49
N ASP A 140 0.88 -4.27 -2.44
CA ASP A 140 -0.56 -4.10 -2.22
C ASP A 140 -1.31 -4.32 -3.54
N LEU A 141 -2.64 -4.38 -3.47
CA LEU A 141 -3.50 -4.33 -4.64
C LEU A 141 -3.58 -2.90 -5.18
N SER A 142 -3.66 -2.75 -6.51
CA SER A 142 -3.88 -1.44 -7.12
C SER A 142 -5.25 -0.88 -6.74
N PRO A 143 -5.46 0.45 -6.82
CA PRO A 143 -6.76 1.06 -6.57
C PRO A 143 -7.90 0.47 -7.41
N ILE A 144 -7.60 0.07 -8.64
CA ILE A 144 -8.57 -0.59 -9.54
C ILE A 144 -8.87 -2.00 -9.04
N CYS A 145 -7.84 -2.77 -8.71
CA CYS A 145 -8.01 -4.13 -8.19
C CYS A 145 -8.82 -4.15 -6.90
N LYS A 146 -8.58 -3.25 -5.97
CA LYS A 146 -9.38 -3.13 -4.72
C LYS A 146 -10.88 -2.93 -4.99
N GLN A 147 -11.22 -2.35 -6.12
CA GLN A 147 -12.63 -2.12 -6.48
C GLN A 147 -13.28 -3.33 -7.16
N GLN A 148 -12.53 -4.13 -7.91
CA GLN A 148 -13.12 -5.11 -8.81
C GLN A 148 -12.39 -6.46 -8.90
N ALA A 149 -11.38 -6.74 -8.08
CA ALA A 149 -10.68 -8.02 -8.13
C ALA A 149 -11.46 -9.16 -7.47
N TYR A 150 -11.42 -10.32 -8.11
CA TYR A 150 -11.99 -11.56 -7.61
C TYR A 150 -10.96 -12.68 -7.70
N ILE A 151 -10.96 -13.57 -6.72
CA ILE A 151 -10.22 -14.84 -6.77
C ILE A 151 -11.23 -15.96 -7.03
N SER A 152 -10.97 -16.79 -8.04
CA SER A 152 -11.82 -17.90 -8.41
C SER A 152 -11.01 -19.05 -9.02
N ILE A 153 -11.66 -20.19 -9.14
CA ILE A 153 -11.14 -21.39 -9.79
C ILE A 153 -11.70 -21.48 -11.22
N ASP A 154 -10.84 -21.80 -12.19
CA ASP A 154 -11.27 -22.10 -13.56
C ASP A 154 -11.71 -23.56 -13.74
N ALA A 155 -12.18 -23.91 -14.93
CA ALA A 155 -12.63 -25.27 -15.27
C ALA A 155 -11.50 -26.32 -15.20
N ALA A 156 -10.23 -25.89 -15.27
CA ALA A 156 -9.06 -26.76 -15.15
C ALA A 156 -8.58 -26.92 -13.70
N GLY A 157 -9.23 -26.24 -12.74
CA GLY A 157 -8.89 -26.28 -11.33
C GLY A 157 -7.78 -25.28 -10.94
N ASN A 158 -7.44 -24.33 -11.79
CA ASN A 158 -6.43 -23.33 -11.43
C ASN A 158 -7.07 -22.20 -10.64
N LEU A 159 -6.42 -21.81 -9.53
CA LEU A 159 -6.78 -20.63 -8.77
C LEU A 159 -6.24 -19.39 -9.50
N ASN A 160 -7.14 -18.48 -9.83
CA ASN A 160 -6.83 -17.28 -10.61
C ASN A 160 -7.31 -16.00 -9.91
N LEU A 161 -6.62 -14.92 -10.18
CA LEU A 161 -7.07 -13.55 -9.90
C LEU A 161 -7.69 -12.98 -11.18
N TYR A 162 -8.87 -12.40 -11.07
CA TYR A 162 -9.64 -11.84 -12.17
C TYR A 162 -9.87 -10.34 -12.00
N GLU A 163 -9.94 -9.62 -13.12
CA GLU A 163 -10.43 -8.25 -13.16
C GLU A 163 -11.95 -8.27 -13.39
N GLY A 164 -12.74 -8.05 -12.34
CA GLY A 164 -14.18 -8.20 -12.35
C GLY A 164 -14.63 -9.63 -12.08
N LYS A 165 -15.87 -9.95 -12.42
CA LYS A 165 -16.42 -11.30 -12.23
C LYS A 165 -15.65 -12.32 -13.07
N PRO A 166 -15.43 -13.55 -12.52
CA PRO A 166 -14.63 -14.56 -13.20
C PRO A 166 -15.10 -14.87 -14.63
N ALA A 167 -14.17 -14.74 -15.59
CA ALA A 167 -14.33 -15.12 -16.98
C ALA A 167 -12.94 -15.39 -17.58
N GLU A 168 -12.83 -16.27 -18.59
CA GLU A 168 -11.53 -16.68 -19.16
C GLU A 168 -10.70 -15.50 -19.69
N GLU A 169 -11.36 -14.47 -20.21
CA GLU A 169 -10.75 -13.32 -20.86
C GLU A 169 -10.23 -12.25 -19.90
N ASN A 170 -10.58 -12.31 -18.61
CA ASN A 170 -10.19 -11.30 -17.61
C ASN A 170 -9.30 -11.85 -16.47
N VAL A 171 -8.58 -12.93 -16.72
CA VAL A 171 -7.56 -13.45 -15.81
C VAL A 171 -6.37 -12.49 -15.77
N ILE A 172 -6.10 -11.96 -14.58
CA ILE A 172 -4.91 -11.13 -14.31
C ILE A 172 -3.70 -12.00 -14.01
N ARG A 173 -3.92 -13.05 -13.18
CA ARG A 173 -2.84 -13.91 -12.68
C ARG A 173 -3.35 -15.29 -12.33
N THR A 174 -2.60 -16.32 -12.69
CA THR A 174 -2.78 -17.70 -12.25
C THR A 174 -1.77 -18.01 -11.14
N PHE A 175 -2.24 -18.64 -10.06
CA PHE A 175 -1.40 -18.97 -8.91
C PHE A 175 -0.93 -20.44 -9.00
N PHE A 176 -1.85 -21.36 -8.73
CA PHE A 176 -1.58 -22.79 -8.70
C PHE A 176 -2.86 -23.58 -9.02
N GLN A 177 -2.68 -24.85 -9.35
CA GLN A 177 -3.80 -25.77 -9.54
C GLN A 177 -4.20 -26.37 -8.21
N LEU A 178 -5.51 -26.45 -7.94
CA LEU A 178 -6.10 -27.06 -6.75
C LEU A 178 -6.46 -28.52 -6.99
N ASP A 179 -6.28 -29.36 -5.96
CA ASP A 179 -6.91 -30.68 -5.91
C ASP A 179 -8.38 -30.52 -5.50
N VAL A 180 -9.24 -30.34 -6.50
CA VAL A 180 -10.67 -30.10 -6.31
C VAL A 180 -11.34 -31.22 -5.53
N GLY A 181 -10.92 -32.47 -5.72
CA GLY A 181 -11.50 -33.64 -5.01
C GLY A 181 -11.17 -33.63 -3.52
N THR A 182 -9.93 -33.27 -3.17
CA THR A 182 -9.52 -33.12 -1.77
C THR A 182 -10.20 -31.90 -1.15
N LEU A 183 -10.31 -30.79 -1.88
CA LEU A 183 -10.96 -29.56 -1.44
C LEU A 183 -12.45 -29.81 -1.12
N GLU A 184 -13.18 -30.46 -2.02
CA GLU A 184 -14.62 -30.80 -1.86
C GLU A 184 -14.89 -31.72 -0.64
N SER A 185 -13.96 -32.63 -0.36
CA SER A 185 -14.11 -33.56 0.77
C SER A 185 -13.67 -32.97 2.12
N SER A 186 -12.86 -31.91 2.13
CA SER A 186 -12.23 -31.36 3.34
C SER A 186 -12.85 -30.06 3.82
N LEU A 187 -13.51 -29.32 2.93
CA LEU A 187 -14.13 -28.04 3.27
C LEU A 187 -15.63 -28.19 3.52
N PRO A 188 -16.23 -27.27 4.31
CA PRO A 188 -17.67 -27.23 4.49
C PRO A 188 -18.42 -27.08 3.16
N ASP A 189 -19.65 -27.62 3.10
CA ASP A 189 -20.54 -27.44 1.96
C ASP A 189 -20.70 -25.98 1.58
N GLY A 190 -20.64 -25.68 0.27
CA GLY A 190 -20.81 -24.35 -0.27
C GLY A 190 -19.53 -23.54 -0.44
N VAL A 191 -18.40 -23.97 0.12
CA VAL A 191 -17.12 -23.22 -0.03
C VAL A 191 -16.60 -23.32 -1.46
N LEU A 192 -16.74 -24.51 -2.10
CA LEU A 192 -16.32 -24.68 -3.49
C LEU A 192 -17.19 -23.84 -4.44
N GLU A 193 -18.50 -23.82 -4.21
CA GLU A 193 -19.43 -22.98 -4.98
C GLU A 193 -19.07 -21.49 -4.84
N GLN A 194 -18.78 -21.01 -3.63
CA GLN A 194 -18.33 -19.62 -3.41
C GLN A 194 -17.04 -19.34 -4.16
N LEU A 195 -16.09 -20.28 -4.17
CA LEU A 195 -14.85 -20.13 -4.91
C LEU A 195 -15.09 -20.10 -6.42
N GLN A 196 -16.03 -20.90 -6.94
CA GLN A 196 -16.42 -20.91 -8.36
C GLN A 196 -17.15 -19.61 -8.76
N GLU A 197 -18.02 -19.08 -7.90
CA GLU A 197 -18.70 -17.81 -8.11
C GLU A 197 -17.73 -16.62 -8.06
N GLY A 198 -16.62 -16.78 -7.34
CA GLY A 198 -15.57 -15.79 -7.15
C GLY A 198 -15.66 -15.07 -5.82
N ILE A 199 -14.57 -15.14 -5.08
CA ILE A 199 -14.39 -14.43 -3.81
C ILE A 199 -13.83 -13.04 -4.12
N ARG A 200 -14.59 -11.99 -3.80
CA ARG A 200 -14.12 -10.63 -3.97
C ARG A 200 -13.03 -10.31 -2.95
N VAL A 201 -11.96 -9.64 -3.40
CA VAL A 201 -10.86 -9.17 -2.55
C VAL A 201 -10.74 -7.65 -2.68
N GLN A 202 -10.75 -6.94 -1.54
CA GLN A 202 -10.80 -5.49 -1.47
C GLN A 202 -9.50 -4.88 -0.93
N ASP A 203 -8.68 -5.70 -0.27
CA ASP A 203 -7.39 -5.31 0.28
C ASP A 203 -6.41 -6.48 0.25
N LYS A 204 -5.16 -6.19 0.67
CA LYS A 204 -4.10 -7.18 0.71
C LYS A 204 -4.35 -8.30 1.74
N ASP A 205 -4.94 -7.97 2.87
CA ASP A 205 -5.18 -8.94 3.95
C ASP A 205 -6.21 -9.99 3.53
N GLU A 206 -7.30 -9.56 2.87
CA GLU A 206 -8.28 -10.48 2.25
C GLU A 206 -7.64 -11.31 1.16
N TYR A 207 -6.83 -10.70 0.28
CA TYR A 207 -6.10 -11.40 -0.77
C TYR A 207 -5.17 -12.48 -0.20
N ASP A 208 -4.32 -12.12 0.77
CA ASP A 208 -3.38 -13.06 1.39
C ASP A 208 -4.12 -14.17 2.15
N SER A 209 -5.24 -13.86 2.80
CA SER A 209 -6.08 -14.83 3.50
C SER A 209 -6.66 -15.87 2.55
N VAL A 210 -7.20 -15.45 1.41
CA VAL A 210 -7.75 -16.37 0.40
C VAL A 210 -6.64 -17.25 -0.17
N ILE A 211 -5.53 -16.67 -0.61
CA ILE A 211 -4.39 -17.44 -1.15
C ILE A 211 -3.86 -18.43 -0.12
N SER A 212 -3.67 -18.03 1.13
CA SER A 212 -3.19 -18.90 2.21
C SER A 212 -4.17 -20.05 2.48
N THR A 213 -5.48 -19.76 2.51
CA THR A 213 -6.51 -20.80 2.76
C THR A 213 -6.49 -21.91 1.70
N PHE A 214 -6.31 -21.55 0.44
CA PHE A 214 -6.34 -22.55 -0.65
C PHE A 214 -4.97 -23.11 -1.00
N SER A 215 -3.87 -22.53 -0.50
CA SER A 215 -2.51 -23.04 -0.78
C SER A 215 -2.27 -24.45 -0.26
N ASP A 216 -2.94 -24.86 0.82
CA ASP A 216 -2.83 -26.19 1.38
C ASP A 216 -3.45 -27.28 0.48
N PHE A 217 -4.28 -26.88 -0.48
CA PHE A 217 -4.92 -27.75 -1.48
C PHE A 217 -4.22 -27.66 -2.84
N ALA A 218 -3.06 -26.99 -2.95
CA ALA A 218 -2.30 -26.92 -4.18
C ALA A 218 -1.79 -28.30 -4.61
N VAL A 219 -1.95 -28.62 -5.89
CA VAL A 219 -1.43 -29.88 -6.45
C VAL A 219 0.09 -29.80 -6.52
N ASP A 220 0.79 -30.59 -5.69
CA ASP A 220 2.24 -30.75 -5.76
C ASP A 220 2.65 -31.33 -7.12
N GLU A 221 3.57 -30.67 -7.81
CA GLU A 221 4.09 -31.13 -9.11
C GLU A 221 4.68 -32.54 -9.03
N LYS A 222 5.19 -32.95 -7.87
CA LYS A 222 5.64 -34.32 -7.59
C LYS A 222 4.52 -35.36 -7.67
N HIS A 223 3.31 -35.04 -7.17
CA HIS A 223 2.17 -35.94 -7.25
C HIS A 223 1.61 -36.07 -8.67
N ARG A 224 1.76 -35.01 -9.49
CA ARG A 224 1.33 -34.99 -10.90
C ARG A 224 2.17 -35.95 -11.77
N LEU A 225 3.46 -36.00 -11.53
CA LEU A 225 4.38 -36.90 -12.27
C LEU A 225 4.14 -38.39 -11.93
N LEU A 226 3.77 -38.70 -10.69
CA LEU A 226 3.51 -40.06 -10.26
C LEU A 226 2.15 -40.61 -10.79
N ARG A 227 1.18 -39.74 -11.07
CA ARG A 227 -0.15 -40.13 -11.57
C ARG A 227 -0.20 -40.33 -13.07
N ASN A 228 0.72 -39.68 -13.83
CA ASN A 228 0.81 -39.79 -15.29
C ASN A 228 1.84 -40.84 -15.76
N GLY A 229 2.52 -41.55 -14.84
CA GLY A 229 3.55 -42.56 -15.12
C GLY A 229 3.12 -44.01 -14.82
N GLY A 230 1.81 -44.28 -14.67
CA GLY A 230 1.26 -45.61 -14.43
C GLY A 230 0.41 -46.11 -15.58
#